data_4708beb7eb18fbc6d182d3285cbfea81
#
_entry.id   4708beb7eb18fbc6d182d3285cbfea81
#
_cell.length_a   1.000
_cell.length_b   1.000
_cell.length_c   1.000
_cell.angle_alpha   90.00
_cell.angle_beta   90.00
_cell.angle_gamma   90.00
#
_symmetry.space_group_name_H-M   'P 1'
#
loop_
_entity.id
_entity.type
_entity.pdbx_description
1 polymer ?
#
loop_
_entity_poly.entity_id
_entity_poly.type
_entity_poly.pdbx_seq_one_letter_code
_entity_poly.pdbx_strand_id
1 'polypeptide(L)'
;ECFVMSVMESLVTRRTYRRFAQKPVPQDVVDDIVEAVRLSSCGANRQALRLVVVQSPEMVAKVQPLVKWAAYLPPEQGMPKADETPTLYVAVLQDSSAPGDLSVDTGIALANMTLAAWDKEVGSCIMGAINKPALTELLGIEEPLKLACMVAFGYPTHAARVVPMTPETGVKYYLDENRDYCVPKRSVEEIARSV
;
A
#
# COMPACT_ATOMS: atom_id res chain seq x y z
N GLU A 1 27.68 8.23 8.01
CA GLU A 1 27.47 7.43 6.78
C GLU A 1 25.98 7.18 6.64
N CYS A 2 25.37 7.67 5.54
CA CYS A 2 24.00 7.37 5.22
C CYS A 2 23.93 5.92 4.73
N PHE A 3 23.30 5.05 5.48
CA PHE A 3 23.13 3.64 5.09
C PHE A 3 22.09 3.60 3.96
N VAL A 4 22.54 3.36 2.74
CA VAL A 4 21.66 3.22 1.58
C VAL A 4 21.28 1.75 1.44
N MET A 5 20.00 1.42 1.68
CA MET A 5 19.49 0.07 1.43
C MET A 5 19.59 -0.27 -0.06
N SER A 6 20.06 -1.47 -0.39
CA SER A 6 19.94 -1.97 -1.76
C SER A 6 18.47 -2.22 -2.13
N VAL A 7 18.17 -2.26 -3.43
CA VAL A 7 16.83 -2.60 -3.91
C VAL A 7 16.37 -3.96 -3.38
N MET A 8 17.27 -4.96 -3.32
CA MET A 8 16.93 -6.28 -2.80
C MET A 8 16.64 -6.28 -1.30
N GLU A 9 17.41 -5.52 -0.51
CA GLU A 9 17.12 -5.34 0.93
C GLU A 9 15.75 -4.67 1.13
N SER A 10 15.45 -3.64 0.33
CA SER A 10 14.13 -3.00 0.36
C SER A 10 13.00 -3.99 0.02
N LEU A 11 13.17 -4.84 -1.00
CA LEU A 11 12.20 -5.88 -1.37
C LEU A 11 12.02 -6.93 -0.27
N VAL A 12 13.09 -7.30 0.43
CA VAL A 12 13.03 -8.27 1.54
C VAL A 12 12.34 -7.68 2.76
N THR A 13 12.56 -6.41 3.07
CA THR A 13 12.11 -5.77 4.31
C THR A 13 10.77 -5.04 4.18
N ARG A 14 10.46 -4.47 3.00
CA ARG A 14 9.16 -3.83 2.76
C ARG A 14 8.03 -4.85 2.87
N ARG A 15 7.16 -4.64 3.82
CA ARG A 15 5.95 -5.47 4.03
C ARG A 15 4.71 -4.58 4.05
N THR A 16 3.53 -5.19 4.12
CA THR A 16 2.29 -4.48 4.40
C THR A 16 2.19 -4.19 5.88
N TYR A 17 2.05 -2.91 6.23
CA TYR A 17 1.88 -2.44 7.60
C TYR A 17 0.45 -1.94 7.81
N ARG A 18 -0.09 -2.16 9.01
CA ARG A 18 -1.51 -1.87 9.33
C ARG A 18 -1.71 -1.12 10.63
N ARG A 19 -0.65 -0.86 11.39
CA ARG A 19 -0.66 -0.02 12.59
C ARG A 19 0.48 0.96 12.48
N PHE A 20 0.20 2.21 12.80
CA PHE A 20 1.10 3.33 12.54
C PHE A 20 1.18 4.25 13.77
N ALA A 21 2.33 4.86 13.97
CA ALA A 21 2.50 5.96 14.90
C ALA A 21 1.74 7.19 14.41
N GLN A 22 1.25 8.01 15.33
CA GLN A 22 0.56 9.26 15.01
C GLN A 22 1.55 10.39 14.66
N LYS A 23 2.57 10.04 13.88
CA LYS A 23 3.59 10.94 13.34
C LYS A 23 3.24 11.26 11.88
N PRO A 24 3.04 12.53 11.51
CA PRO A 24 2.79 12.90 10.12
C PRO A 24 3.92 12.46 9.20
N VAL A 25 3.56 12.02 7.98
CA VAL A 25 4.53 11.79 6.91
C VAL A 25 4.97 13.16 6.36
N PRO A 26 6.29 13.45 6.32
CA PRO A 26 6.79 14.73 5.83
C PRO A 26 6.48 14.95 4.34
N GLN A 27 6.40 16.20 3.91
CA GLN A 27 6.03 16.56 2.54
C GLN A 27 7.04 16.04 1.50
N ASP A 28 8.32 16.07 1.80
CA ASP A 28 9.38 15.53 0.92
C ASP A 28 9.21 14.03 0.66
N VAL A 29 8.77 13.27 1.67
CA VAL A 29 8.45 11.83 1.49
C VAL A 29 7.18 11.65 0.65
N VAL A 30 6.17 12.51 0.84
CA VAL A 30 4.96 12.50 0.00
C VAL A 30 5.32 12.82 -1.46
N ASP A 31 6.21 13.78 -1.68
CA ASP A 31 6.70 14.16 -3.01
C ASP A 31 7.46 13.00 -3.67
N ASP A 32 8.31 12.29 -2.92
CA ASP A 32 9.01 11.08 -3.40
C ASP A 32 8.02 9.96 -3.79
N ILE A 33 6.96 9.76 -3.01
CA ILE A 33 5.88 8.79 -3.33
C ILE A 33 5.18 9.15 -4.64
N VAL A 34 4.84 10.42 -4.83
CA VAL A 34 4.18 10.90 -6.06
C VAL A 34 5.13 10.79 -7.25
N GLU A 35 6.40 11.17 -7.08
CA GLU A 35 7.43 11.11 -8.12
C GLU A 35 7.69 9.67 -8.55
N ALA A 36 7.70 8.71 -7.62
CA ALA A 36 7.84 7.29 -7.94
C ALA A 36 6.72 6.78 -8.87
N VAL A 37 5.49 7.27 -8.70
CA VAL A 37 4.38 6.96 -9.62
C VAL A 37 4.58 7.64 -10.97
N ARG A 38 4.98 8.92 -10.99
CA ARG A 38 5.24 9.69 -12.22
C ARG A 38 6.31 9.03 -13.09
N LEU A 39 7.36 8.48 -12.46
CA LEU A 39 8.48 7.81 -13.14
C LEU A 39 8.20 6.34 -13.49
N SER A 40 7.07 5.78 -13.05
CA SER A 40 6.73 4.38 -13.29
C SER A 40 6.54 4.10 -14.78
N SER A 41 7.05 2.96 -15.22
CA SER A 41 6.77 2.45 -16.57
C SER A 41 5.28 2.17 -16.73
N CYS A 42 4.74 2.46 -17.93
CA CYS A 42 3.36 2.12 -18.29
C CYS A 42 3.27 1.71 -19.76
N GLY A 43 2.26 0.95 -20.10
CA GLY A 43 2.03 0.46 -21.45
C GLY A 43 1.91 1.62 -22.45
N ALA A 44 2.72 1.59 -23.52
CA ALA A 44 2.78 2.63 -24.56
C ALA A 44 2.96 4.07 -24.00
N ASN A 45 3.54 4.20 -22.82
CA ASN A 45 3.70 5.49 -22.13
C ASN A 45 2.38 6.28 -21.98
N ARG A 46 1.26 5.59 -21.73
CA ARG A 46 -0.08 6.20 -21.66
C ARG A 46 -0.24 7.19 -20.53
N GLN A 47 0.50 7.01 -19.42
CA GLN A 47 0.49 7.88 -18.25
C GLN A 47 -0.94 8.16 -17.74
N ALA A 48 -1.75 7.11 -17.68
CA ALA A 48 -3.19 7.19 -17.41
C ALA A 48 -3.55 7.12 -15.91
N LEU A 49 -2.57 7.19 -15.02
CA LEU A 49 -2.82 7.22 -13.58
C LEU A 49 -2.83 8.65 -13.05
N ARG A 50 -3.67 8.88 -12.04
CA ARG A 50 -3.72 10.10 -11.25
C ARG A 50 -3.76 9.75 -9.78
N LEU A 51 -3.35 10.68 -8.93
CA LEU A 51 -3.33 10.50 -7.49
C LEU A 51 -4.13 11.60 -6.81
N VAL A 52 -4.83 11.24 -5.72
CA VAL A 52 -5.33 12.20 -4.74
C VAL A 52 -4.63 11.91 -3.42
N VAL A 53 -3.87 12.88 -2.92
CA VAL A 53 -3.14 12.80 -1.66
C VAL A 53 -4.03 13.34 -0.53
N VAL A 54 -4.24 12.53 0.50
CA VAL A 54 -5.08 12.83 1.66
C VAL A 54 -4.21 12.82 2.91
N GLN A 55 -3.81 14.01 3.38
CA GLN A 55 -2.91 14.16 4.52
C GLN A 55 -3.43 15.10 5.63
N SER A 56 -4.53 15.83 5.38
CA SER A 56 -5.14 16.59 6.48
C SER A 56 -5.79 15.63 7.48
N PRO A 57 -5.59 15.82 8.79
CA PRO A 57 -6.15 14.92 9.81
C PRO A 57 -7.67 14.76 9.69
N GLU A 58 -8.40 15.81 9.31
CA GLU A 58 -9.83 15.78 9.11
C GLU A 58 -10.23 14.84 7.97
N MET A 59 -9.56 14.91 6.81
CA MET A 59 -9.87 14.06 5.67
C MET A 59 -9.41 12.62 5.89
N VAL A 60 -8.26 12.39 6.54
CA VAL A 60 -7.80 11.07 6.96
C VAL A 60 -8.86 10.40 7.85
N ALA A 61 -9.42 11.12 8.82
CA ALA A 61 -10.48 10.61 9.69
C ALA A 61 -11.77 10.24 8.93
N LYS A 62 -12.11 10.98 7.84
CA LYS A 62 -13.27 10.68 6.98
C LYS A 62 -13.02 9.47 6.07
N VAL A 63 -11.79 9.24 5.63
CA VAL A 63 -11.40 8.08 4.80
C VAL A 63 -11.36 6.78 5.61
N GLN A 64 -10.88 6.84 6.87
CA GLN A 64 -10.66 5.67 7.72
C GLN A 64 -11.85 4.69 7.80
N PRO A 65 -13.11 5.11 8.01
CA PRO A 65 -14.26 4.18 8.07
C PRO A 65 -14.66 3.59 6.70
N LEU A 66 -14.13 4.11 5.60
CA LEU A 66 -14.47 3.72 4.23
C LEU A 66 -13.53 2.66 3.65
N VAL A 67 -12.51 2.25 4.42
CA VAL A 67 -11.53 1.23 4.02
C VAL A 67 -11.62 0.02 4.96
N LYS A 68 -11.29 -1.17 4.44
CA LYS A 68 -11.29 -2.42 5.22
C LYS A 68 -9.87 -2.93 5.42
N TRP A 69 -9.63 -3.46 6.61
CA TRP A 69 -8.32 -3.91 7.05
C TRP A 69 -8.25 -5.45 7.18
N ALA A 70 -7.06 -6.00 6.94
CA ALA A 70 -6.64 -7.35 7.34
C ALA A 70 -7.68 -8.46 7.12
N ALA A 71 -8.04 -8.75 5.86
CA ALA A 71 -9.12 -9.68 5.48
C ALA A 71 -9.02 -11.11 6.09
N TYR A 72 -7.82 -11.55 6.52
CA TYR A 72 -7.61 -12.86 7.12
C TYR A 72 -7.64 -12.87 8.65
N LEU A 73 -7.80 -11.71 9.28
CA LEU A 73 -7.85 -11.58 10.73
C LEU A 73 -9.24 -11.17 11.20
N PRO A 74 -9.65 -11.56 12.42
CA PRO A 74 -10.83 -11.01 13.06
C PRO A 74 -10.70 -9.47 13.18
N PRO A 75 -11.80 -8.71 13.06
CA PRO A 75 -11.76 -7.25 13.10
C PRO A 75 -11.02 -6.67 14.32
N GLU A 76 -11.18 -7.26 15.48
CA GLU A 76 -10.54 -6.84 16.73
C GLU A 76 -9.01 -6.98 16.73
N GLN A 77 -8.48 -7.81 15.83
CA GLN A 77 -7.03 -8.01 15.65
C GLN A 77 -6.48 -7.27 14.42
N GLY A 78 -7.30 -7.17 13.38
CA GLY A 78 -6.89 -6.66 12.08
C GLY A 78 -7.11 -5.17 11.89
N MET A 79 -8.10 -4.57 12.57
CA MET A 79 -8.34 -3.13 12.51
C MET A 79 -7.34 -2.36 13.38
N PRO A 80 -6.75 -1.27 12.87
CA PRO A 80 -5.98 -0.35 13.71
C PRO A 80 -6.90 0.34 14.72
N LYS A 81 -6.41 0.53 15.94
CA LYS A 81 -7.08 1.36 16.93
C LYS A 81 -7.03 2.83 16.53
N ALA A 82 -7.75 3.70 17.24
CA ALA A 82 -7.80 5.14 16.92
C ALA A 82 -6.41 5.82 16.93
N ASP A 83 -5.52 5.36 17.79
CA ASP A 83 -4.13 5.83 17.94
C ASP A 83 -3.12 5.04 17.08
N GLU A 84 -3.60 4.10 16.26
CA GLU A 84 -2.79 3.28 15.34
C GLU A 84 -3.13 3.53 13.86
N THR A 85 -4.04 4.47 13.56
CA THR A 85 -4.48 4.76 12.18
C THR A 85 -3.35 5.41 11.36
N PRO A 86 -3.35 5.24 10.02
CA PRO A 86 -2.37 5.93 9.18
C PRO A 86 -2.58 7.45 9.22
N THR A 87 -1.52 8.19 8.93
CA THR A 87 -1.56 9.66 8.87
C THR A 87 -1.61 10.20 7.44
N LEU A 88 -1.54 9.31 6.45
CA LEU A 88 -1.59 9.64 5.03
C LEU A 88 -2.35 8.54 4.27
N TYR A 89 -3.23 8.95 3.36
CA TYR A 89 -3.77 8.08 2.33
C TYR A 89 -3.47 8.65 0.94
N VAL A 90 -3.29 7.77 -0.02
CA VAL A 90 -3.22 8.13 -1.44
C VAL A 90 -4.27 7.31 -2.19
N ALA A 91 -5.19 7.99 -2.87
CA ALA A 91 -6.12 7.37 -3.80
C ALA A 91 -5.42 7.22 -5.16
N VAL A 92 -5.43 6.03 -5.71
CA VAL A 92 -4.91 5.75 -7.06
C VAL A 92 -6.07 5.69 -8.02
N LEU A 93 -6.05 6.57 -9.01
CA LEU A 93 -7.11 6.74 -10.01
C LEU A 93 -6.61 6.30 -11.37
N GLN A 94 -7.52 5.73 -12.15
CA GLN A 94 -7.33 5.37 -13.55
C GLN A 94 -8.16 6.28 -14.43
N ASP A 95 -7.56 6.82 -15.48
CA ASP A 95 -8.28 7.54 -16.51
C ASP A 95 -8.95 6.54 -17.46
N SER A 96 -10.28 6.42 -17.34
CA SER A 96 -11.08 5.48 -18.13
C SER A 96 -11.22 5.84 -19.61
N SER A 97 -10.74 7.02 -20.02
CA SER A 97 -10.63 7.40 -21.45
C SER A 97 -9.40 6.80 -22.13
N ALA A 98 -8.40 6.37 -21.34
CA ALA A 98 -7.22 5.72 -21.88
C ALA A 98 -7.55 4.30 -22.39
N PRO A 99 -7.01 3.88 -23.55
CA PRO A 99 -7.33 2.58 -24.11
C PRO A 99 -6.70 1.41 -23.32
N GLY A 100 -7.42 0.29 -23.27
CA GLY A 100 -6.93 -0.98 -22.73
C GLY A 100 -7.01 -1.09 -21.21
N ASP A 101 -6.47 -2.19 -20.70
CA ASP A 101 -6.42 -2.48 -19.26
C ASP A 101 -5.26 -1.74 -18.60
N LEU A 102 -5.53 -1.06 -17.50
CA LEU A 102 -4.56 -0.30 -16.72
C LEU A 102 -4.07 -1.05 -15.46
N SER A 103 -4.45 -2.31 -15.29
CA SER A 103 -4.12 -3.07 -14.07
C SER A 103 -2.61 -3.30 -13.92
N VAL A 104 -1.89 -3.56 -15.02
CA VAL A 104 -0.42 -3.71 -15.02
C VAL A 104 0.25 -2.38 -14.66
N ASP A 105 -0.16 -1.29 -15.29
CA ASP A 105 0.37 0.06 -15.02
C ASP A 105 0.13 0.43 -13.54
N THR A 106 -1.05 0.14 -13.03
CA THR A 106 -1.41 0.36 -11.63
C THR A 106 -0.53 -0.47 -10.68
N GLY A 107 -0.31 -1.75 -10.98
CA GLY A 107 0.55 -2.63 -10.19
C GLY A 107 2.00 -2.14 -10.12
N ILE A 108 2.56 -1.67 -11.24
CA ILE A 108 3.91 -1.09 -11.31
C ILE A 108 3.99 0.17 -10.44
N ALA A 109 3.04 1.08 -10.56
CA ALA A 109 2.98 2.32 -9.79
C ALA A 109 2.87 2.03 -8.27
N LEU A 110 2.01 1.07 -7.87
CA LEU A 110 1.86 0.65 -6.48
C LEU A 110 3.16 0.05 -5.91
N ALA A 111 3.87 -0.75 -6.68
CA ALA A 111 5.16 -1.29 -6.27
C ALA A 111 6.19 -0.18 -6.03
N ASN A 112 6.31 0.76 -6.98
CA ASN A 112 7.28 1.85 -6.91
C ASN A 112 6.97 2.81 -5.75
N MET A 113 5.72 3.26 -5.59
CA MET A 113 5.36 4.19 -4.52
C MET A 113 5.56 3.60 -3.12
N THR A 114 5.29 2.30 -2.96
CA THR A 114 5.49 1.64 -1.66
C THR A 114 6.96 1.38 -1.35
N LEU A 115 7.80 1.18 -2.37
CA LEU A 115 9.26 1.09 -2.20
C LEU A 115 9.86 2.46 -1.89
N ALA A 116 9.46 3.52 -2.59
CA ALA A 116 9.92 4.88 -2.31
C ALA A 116 9.59 5.32 -0.87
N ALA A 117 8.37 5.01 -0.40
CA ALA A 117 7.99 5.25 1.00
C ALA A 117 8.87 4.46 1.98
N TRP A 118 9.15 3.18 1.68
CA TRP A 118 9.93 2.32 2.54
C TRP A 118 11.41 2.72 2.64
N ASP A 119 11.96 3.31 1.61
CA ASP A 119 13.31 3.92 1.65
C ASP A 119 13.44 5.01 2.72
N LYS A 120 12.32 5.60 3.11
CA LYS A 120 12.19 6.62 4.19
C LYS A 120 11.55 6.05 5.46
N GLU A 121 11.58 4.72 5.66
CA GLU A 121 10.97 4.03 6.80
C GLU A 121 9.45 4.24 6.94
N VAL A 122 8.79 4.72 5.89
CA VAL A 122 7.33 4.85 5.84
C VAL A 122 6.70 3.57 5.31
N GLY A 123 5.99 2.88 6.18
CA GLY A 123 5.25 1.67 5.84
C GLY A 123 3.98 1.96 5.07
N SER A 124 3.46 0.96 4.37
CA SER A 124 2.29 1.11 3.51
C SER A 124 1.34 -0.09 3.56
N CYS A 125 0.07 0.16 3.22
CA CYS A 125 -0.95 -0.88 3.00
C CYS A 125 -1.77 -0.55 1.75
N ILE A 126 -1.65 -1.39 0.72
CA ILE A 126 -2.50 -1.28 -0.49
C ILE A 126 -3.86 -1.90 -0.16
N MET A 127 -4.94 -1.18 -0.46
CA MET A 127 -6.30 -1.50 -0.05
C MET A 127 -7.25 -1.53 -1.26
N GLY A 128 -7.68 -2.74 -1.66
CA GLY A 128 -8.71 -2.92 -2.69
C GLY A 128 -10.13 -3.07 -2.11
N ALA A 129 -10.24 -3.55 -0.87
CA ALA A 129 -11.52 -3.67 -0.15
C ALA A 129 -11.91 -2.31 0.47
N ILE A 130 -12.56 -1.47 -0.33
CA ILE A 130 -12.89 -0.07 0.00
C ILE A 130 -14.32 0.26 -0.43
N ASN A 131 -14.95 1.22 0.21
CA ASN A 131 -16.23 1.78 -0.23
C ASN A 131 -16.01 2.79 -1.37
N LYS A 132 -15.86 2.27 -2.60
CA LYS A 132 -15.55 3.11 -3.77
C LYS A 132 -16.55 4.26 -3.99
N PRO A 133 -17.89 4.04 -3.95
CA PRO A 133 -18.84 5.14 -4.17
C PRO A 133 -18.66 6.27 -3.16
N ALA A 134 -18.59 5.95 -1.86
CA ALA A 134 -18.44 6.96 -0.81
C ALA A 134 -17.08 7.69 -0.88
N LEU A 135 -15.99 6.98 -1.23
CA LEU A 135 -14.67 7.60 -1.42
C LEU A 135 -14.64 8.49 -2.67
N THR A 136 -15.29 8.08 -3.76
CA THR A 136 -15.39 8.87 -4.99
C THR A 136 -16.09 10.20 -4.70
N GLU A 137 -17.21 10.18 -3.98
CA GLU A 137 -17.92 11.37 -3.56
C GLU A 137 -17.09 12.23 -2.60
N LEU A 138 -16.55 11.62 -1.54
CA LEU A 138 -15.76 12.33 -0.52
C LEU A 138 -14.53 13.05 -1.10
N LEU A 139 -13.87 12.43 -2.08
CA LEU A 139 -12.64 12.95 -2.70
C LEU A 139 -12.89 13.79 -3.96
N GLY A 140 -14.17 13.98 -4.35
CA GLY A 140 -14.54 14.75 -5.53
C GLY A 140 -13.97 14.17 -6.83
N ILE A 141 -13.97 12.83 -6.96
CA ILE A 141 -13.45 12.17 -8.16
C ILE A 141 -14.52 12.19 -9.24
N GLU A 142 -14.21 12.82 -10.36
CA GLU A 142 -15.11 12.99 -11.49
C GLU A 142 -14.63 12.18 -12.71
N GLU A 143 -15.57 11.80 -13.58
CA GLU A 143 -15.24 11.19 -14.88
C GLU A 143 -14.27 12.11 -15.70
N PRO A 144 -13.32 11.55 -16.43
CA PRO A 144 -13.15 10.12 -16.71
C PRO A 144 -12.32 9.35 -15.67
N LEU A 145 -11.99 9.94 -14.52
CA LEU A 145 -11.20 9.29 -13.50
C LEU A 145 -12.04 8.31 -12.66
N LYS A 146 -11.46 7.14 -12.38
CA LYS A 146 -12.09 6.10 -11.56
C LYS A 146 -11.15 5.64 -10.46
N LEU A 147 -11.66 5.53 -9.24
CA LEU A 147 -10.89 5.03 -8.09
C LEU A 147 -10.56 3.54 -8.28
N ALA A 148 -9.26 3.22 -8.41
CA ALA A 148 -8.77 1.86 -8.46
C ALA A 148 -8.64 1.26 -7.04
N CYS A 149 -7.85 1.92 -6.20
CA CYS A 149 -7.57 1.50 -4.82
C CYS A 149 -7.14 2.69 -3.96
N MET A 150 -7.05 2.44 -2.63
CA MET A 150 -6.41 3.34 -1.68
C MET A 150 -5.10 2.75 -1.21
N VAL A 151 -4.13 3.59 -0.86
CA VAL A 151 -2.90 3.17 -0.17
C VAL A 151 -2.77 3.99 1.11
N ALA A 152 -2.67 3.30 2.24
CA ALA A 152 -2.39 3.91 3.54
C ALA A 152 -0.88 3.98 3.75
N PHE A 153 -0.39 5.06 4.36
CA PHE A 153 1.01 5.28 4.70
C PHE A 153 1.16 5.82 6.12
N GLY A 154 2.29 5.52 6.75
CA GLY A 154 2.67 6.01 8.06
C GLY A 154 3.89 5.27 8.60
N TYR A 155 4.38 5.70 9.76
CA TYR A 155 5.49 5.03 10.43
C TYR A 155 5.00 3.80 11.19
N PRO A 156 5.49 2.57 10.86
CA PRO A 156 4.99 1.34 11.48
C PRO A 156 5.25 1.26 12.98
N THR A 157 4.30 0.69 13.71
CA THR A 157 4.43 0.36 15.14
C THR A 157 4.46 -1.14 15.42
N HIS A 158 4.66 -1.95 14.39
CA HIS A 158 4.81 -3.41 14.49
C HIS A 158 5.81 -3.89 13.45
N ALA A 159 6.38 -5.07 13.67
CA ALA A 159 7.17 -5.75 12.66
C ALA A 159 6.29 -6.56 11.70
N ALA A 160 6.84 -6.83 10.51
CA ALA A 160 6.25 -7.75 9.55
C ALA A 160 7.38 -8.50 8.83
N ARG A 161 7.32 -9.82 8.82
CA ARG A 161 8.38 -10.66 8.27
C ARG A 161 7.85 -11.72 7.32
N VAL A 162 8.69 -12.12 6.39
CA VAL A 162 8.45 -13.29 5.56
C VAL A 162 8.72 -14.55 6.38
N VAL A 163 7.85 -15.53 6.24
CA VAL A 163 8.04 -16.89 6.78
C VAL A 163 7.83 -17.91 5.65
N PRO A 164 8.46 -19.09 5.69
CA PRO A 164 8.17 -20.14 4.73
C PRO A 164 6.69 -20.52 4.76
N MET A 165 6.09 -20.70 3.57
CA MET A 165 4.76 -21.29 3.47
C MET A 165 4.85 -22.80 3.72
N THR A 166 3.96 -23.31 4.56
CA THR A 166 3.80 -24.75 4.80
C THR A 166 2.38 -25.19 4.47
N PRO A 167 2.10 -26.49 4.35
CA PRO A 167 0.73 -26.98 4.18
C PRO A 167 -0.23 -26.50 5.29
N GLU A 168 0.26 -26.34 6.51
CA GLU A 168 -0.51 -25.91 7.68
C GLU A 168 -0.81 -24.41 7.64
N THR A 169 0.18 -23.58 7.29
CA THR A 169 0.01 -22.11 7.25
C THR A 169 -0.73 -21.66 6.00
N GLY A 170 -0.54 -22.38 4.87
CA GLY A 170 -1.02 -21.93 3.57
C GLY A 170 -0.50 -20.52 3.24
N VAL A 171 -1.27 -19.75 2.49
CA VAL A 171 -0.91 -18.37 2.06
C VAL A 171 -1.38 -17.28 3.03
N LYS A 172 -2.15 -17.63 4.05
CA LYS A 172 -2.76 -16.63 4.94
C LYS A 172 -1.74 -16.07 5.92
N TYR A 173 -1.57 -14.75 5.92
CA TYR A 173 -0.79 -14.09 6.97
C TYR A 173 -1.49 -14.22 8.33
N TYR A 174 -0.71 -14.20 9.39
CA TYR A 174 -1.18 -14.31 10.76
C TYR A 174 -0.34 -13.41 11.68
N LEU A 175 -0.81 -13.23 12.91
CA LEU A 175 -0.07 -12.51 13.96
C LEU A 175 0.63 -13.53 14.87
N ASP A 176 1.85 -13.22 15.28
CA ASP A 176 2.52 -13.92 16.36
C ASP A 176 2.10 -13.39 17.75
N GLU A 177 2.73 -13.89 18.80
CA GLU A 177 2.47 -13.50 20.18
C GLU A 177 2.72 -12.03 20.48
N ASN A 178 3.60 -11.36 19.71
CA ASN A 178 3.89 -9.94 19.81
C ASN A 178 2.96 -9.07 18.94
N ARG A 179 1.97 -9.67 18.29
CA ARG A 179 1.11 -9.04 17.30
C ARG A 179 1.87 -8.56 16.05
N ASP A 180 3.03 -9.15 15.75
CA ASP A 180 3.77 -8.91 14.52
C ASP A 180 3.26 -9.79 13.39
N TYR A 181 3.27 -9.26 12.16
CA TYR A 181 2.76 -9.99 11.00
C TYR A 181 3.75 -11.01 10.48
N CYS A 182 3.33 -12.26 10.40
CA CYS A 182 4.02 -13.34 9.70
C CYS A 182 3.36 -13.55 8.33
N VAL A 183 4.15 -13.39 7.26
CA VAL A 183 3.66 -13.43 5.87
C VAL A 183 4.25 -14.64 5.16
N PRO A 184 3.49 -15.75 5.00
CA PRO A 184 3.97 -16.94 4.31
C PRO A 184 4.28 -16.66 2.83
N LYS A 185 5.41 -17.15 2.36
CA LYS A 185 5.83 -17.09 0.96
C LYS A 185 6.22 -18.46 0.44
N ARG A 186 5.87 -18.74 -0.81
CA ARG A 186 6.33 -19.92 -1.55
C ARG A 186 7.84 -19.90 -1.72
N SER A 187 8.43 -21.06 -1.91
CA SER A 187 9.85 -21.17 -2.27
C SER A 187 10.10 -20.66 -3.71
N VAL A 188 11.35 -20.42 -4.03
CA VAL A 188 11.74 -19.97 -5.38
C VAL A 188 11.42 -21.06 -6.42
N GLU A 189 11.62 -22.32 -6.05
CA GLU A 189 11.38 -23.50 -6.91
C GLU A 189 9.88 -23.66 -7.25
N GLU A 190 8.98 -23.23 -6.34
CA GLU A 190 7.53 -23.21 -6.60
C GLU A 190 7.09 -22.09 -7.55
N ILE A 191 7.90 -21.03 -7.68
CA ILE A 191 7.57 -19.83 -8.48
C ILE A 191 8.17 -19.89 -9.87
N ALA A 192 9.40 -20.40 -10.00
CA ALA A 192 10.17 -20.34 -11.25
C ALA A 192 10.66 -21.75 -11.67
N ARG A 193 10.55 -22.03 -12.96
CA ARG A 193 11.10 -23.23 -13.60
C ARG A 193 11.97 -22.80 -14.78
N SER A 194 13.20 -23.31 -14.83
CA SER A 194 14.06 -23.18 -16.02
C SER A 194 13.70 -24.25 -17.06
N VAL A 195 13.73 -23.89 -18.33
CA VAL A 195 13.47 -24.75 -19.49
C VAL A 195 14.56 -24.56 -20.53
#